data_ec1075242fdb7b0fea1e01995f5b1547
#
_entry.id   ec1075242fdb7b0fea1e01995f5b1547
#
_cell.length_a   1.000
_cell.length_b   1.000
_cell.length_c   1.000
_cell.angle_alpha   90.00
_cell.angle_beta   90.00
_cell.angle_gamma   90.00
#
_symmetry.space_group_name_H-M   'P 1'
#
loop_
_entity.id
_entity.type
_entity.pdbx_description
1 polymer ?
#
loop_
_entity_poly.entity_id
_entity_poly.type
_entity_poly.pdbx_seq_one_letter_code
_entity_poly.pdbx_strand_id
1 'polypeptide(L)'
;MSKINHTKPKRPNIIYRAFLGSMGNEKWQPISIPLFSIILSLIAASIAILLIGKNPLNAFYNLLQGAGVLPKPVYAGYKNMFTDLLTMLNSMTPMLFAALAVAVGLKAGLFNIGVSGQMLLAGYMATVLVGYSDLNGMIAKPLVLLIGIVVGAIYGGIVGWLKYKFNINEVVSTIMFNYIVQYVLSFFINSYYIDPVSRQSKYIRNSARLTFTNVEFAGLKMDLSIGIILALITAFIIKFIVDKTKIGYEIKAVGTNPKAAKYAGINVGKNIVLAMVISGALAGLAGVTYYLGYFASIQPKVLASVGYDAIAVSLLGNGNPIGIIFSSFLITVIDKGSTYMSSTAGVRQEIASVITGLILLFSACGTFIKYKIQRGKDKYFEASIKRDNVDATVNTTSVEETENLKKAVEKDSLLHELDDHSGNDTENILKEENERKESEE
;
A
#
# COMPACT_ATOMS: atom_id res chain seq x y z
N MET A 1 18.83 -8.92 -53.74
CA MET A 1 18.25 -9.67 -52.63
C MET A 1 18.88 -9.23 -51.31
N SER A 2 18.23 -8.34 -50.57
CA SER A 2 18.77 -7.81 -49.29
C SER A 2 18.58 -8.91 -48.21
N LYS A 3 19.67 -9.31 -47.55
CA LYS A 3 19.65 -10.24 -46.41
C LYS A 3 18.89 -9.53 -45.26
N ILE A 4 17.67 -9.94 -45.00
CA ILE A 4 16.92 -9.56 -43.82
C ILE A 4 17.62 -10.21 -42.62
N ASN A 5 18.39 -9.40 -41.89
CA ASN A 5 19.06 -9.81 -40.66
C ASN A 5 17.96 -10.02 -39.58
N HIS A 6 17.46 -11.24 -39.43
CA HIS A 6 16.59 -11.66 -38.32
C HIS A 6 17.42 -11.78 -37.04
N THR A 7 17.74 -10.65 -36.41
CA THR A 7 18.29 -10.68 -35.05
C THR A 7 17.22 -11.13 -34.10
N LYS A 8 17.34 -12.36 -33.57
CA LYS A 8 16.44 -12.89 -32.52
C LYS A 8 16.41 -11.89 -31.34
N PRO A 9 15.23 -11.49 -30.86
CA PRO A 9 15.14 -10.56 -29.74
C PRO A 9 15.81 -11.17 -28.51
N LYS A 10 16.71 -10.41 -27.86
CA LYS A 10 17.45 -10.84 -26.66
C LYS A 10 16.49 -11.33 -25.57
N ARG A 11 16.77 -12.49 -24.98
CA ARG A 11 16.03 -12.98 -23.81
C ARG A 11 16.24 -12.00 -22.65
N PRO A 12 15.18 -11.52 -21.97
CA PRO A 12 15.35 -10.65 -20.82
C PRO A 12 16.07 -11.42 -19.70
N ASN A 13 16.87 -10.69 -18.90
CA ASN A 13 17.60 -11.22 -17.75
C ASN A 13 16.67 -12.01 -16.83
N ILE A 14 17.18 -13.10 -16.22
CA ILE A 14 16.45 -13.96 -15.28
C ILE A 14 15.85 -13.15 -14.13
N ILE A 15 16.58 -12.14 -13.63
CA ILE A 15 16.13 -11.20 -12.59
C ILE A 15 14.91 -10.42 -13.06
N TYR A 16 14.90 -9.92 -14.29
CA TYR A 16 13.77 -9.18 -14.85
C TYR A 16 12.54 -10.07 -15.07
N ARG A 17 12.73 -11.33 -15.44
CA ARG A 17 11.64 -12.32 -15.55
C ARG A 17 11.04 -12.67 -14.19
N ALA A 18 11.87 -12.87 -13.16
CA ALA A 18 11.43 -13.11 -11.80
C ALA A 18 10.66 -11.90 -11.24
N PHE A 19 11.15 -10.68 -11.50
CA PHE A 19 10.49 -9.42 -11.14
C PHE A 19 9.12 -9.28 -11.81
N LEU A 20 9.02 -9.51 -13.12
CA LEU A 20 7.74 -9.48 -13.83
C LEU A 20 6.80 -10.61 -13.40
N GLY A 21 7.32 -11.78 -13.03
CA GLY A 21 6.54 -12.91 -12.55
C GLY A 21 5.91 -12.66 -11.17
N SER A 22 6.70 -12.16 -10.22
CA SER A 22 6.24 -11.91 -8.84
C SER A 22 5.33 -10.67 -8.74
N MET A 23 5.70 -9.57 -9.39
CA MET A 23 4.92 -8.32 -9.35
C MET A 23 3.83 -8.23 -10.40
N GLY A 24 3.89 -9.06 -11.44
CA GLY A 24 2.93 -9.06 -12.54
C GLY A 24 1.67 -9.87 -12.26
N ASN A 25 1.57 -10.66 -11.20
CA ASN A 25 0.37 -11.40 -10.86
C ASN A 25 -0.63 -10.48 -10.15
N GLU A 26 -1.81 -10.25 -10.75
CA GLU A 26 -2.83 -9.34 -10.22
C GLU A 26 -3.27 -9.67 -8.79
N LYS A 27 -3.25 -10.95 -8.39
CA LYS A 27 -3.58 -11.38 -7.03
C LYS A 27 -2.55 -10.90 -5.99
N TRP A 28 -1.26 -10.82 -6.35
CA TRP A 28 -0.16 -10.45 -5.47
C TRP A 28 0.23 -8.98 -5.56
N GLN A 29 -0.20 -8.26 -6.59
CA GLN A 29 0.10 -6.82 -6.76
C GLN A 29 -0.25 -5.96 -5.55
N PRO A 30 -1.40 -6.15 -4.86
CA PRO A 30 -1.74 -5.34 -3.68
C PRO A 30 -0.75 -5.47 -2.52
N ILE A 31 0.04 -6.54 -2.48
CA ILE A 31 1.04 -6.81 -1.44
C ILE A 31 2.46 -6.52 -1.96
N SER A 32 2.77 -6.95 -3.19
CA SER A 32 4.12 -6.85 -3.72
C SER A 32 4.57 -5.42 -4.01
N ILE A 33 3.66 -4.55 -4.45
CA ILE A 33 3.98 -3.13 -4.73
C ILE A 33 4.29 -2.36 -3.44
N PRO A 34 3.47 -2.40 -2.37
CA PRO A 34 3.82 -1.82 -1.08
C PRO A 34 5.13 -2.36 -0.51
N LEU A 35 5.34 -3.67 -0.56
CA LEU A 35 6.57 -4.29 -0.07
C LEU A 35 7.82 -3.78 -0.82
N PHE A 36 7.73 -3.65 -2.13
CA PHE A 36 8.80 -3.07 -2.94
C PHE A 36 9.07 -1.61 -2.57
N SER A 37 8.01 -0.82 -2.35
CA SER A 37 8.12 0.58 -1.91
C SER A 37 8.83 0.69 -0.55
N ILE A 38 8.52 -0.19 0.39
CA ILE A 38 9.17 -0.26 1.71
C ILE A 38 10.67 -0.58 1.54
N ILE A 39 11.00 -1.61 0.77
CA ILE A 39 12.41 -2.01 0.54
C ILE A 39 13.20 -0.84 -0.08
N LEU A 40 12.64 -0.19 -1.10
CA LEU A 40 13.28 0.94 -1.75
C LEU A 40 13.48 2.12 -0.78
N SER A 41 12.49 2.38 0.08
CA SER A 41 12.57 3.41 1.13
C SER A 41 13.65 3.09 2.17
N LEU A 42 13.75 1.84 2.60
CA LEU A 42 14.79 1.41 3.56
C LEU A 42 16.19 1.51 2.95
N ILE A 43 16.34 1.23 1.66
CA ILE A 43 17.62 1.42 0.95
C ILE A 43 17.97 2.93 0.91
N ALA A 44 17.02 3.78 0.55
CA ALA A 44 17.25 5.22 0.52
C ALA A 44 17.53 5.79 1.93
N ALA A 45 16.84 5.30 2.94
CA ALA A 45 17.11 5.63 4.35
C ALA A 45 18.49 5.15 4.81
N SER A 46 18.93 3.97 4.37
CA SER A 46 20.28 3.46 4.65
C SER A 46 21.36 4.38 4.08
N ILE A 47 21.16 4.89 2.87
CA ILE A 47 22.07 5.86 2.24
C ILE A 47 22.09 7.15 3.08
N ALA A 48 20.95 7.67 3.52
CA ALA A 48 20.88 8.86 4.35
C ALA A 48 21.60 8.66 5.70
N ILE A 49 21.47 7.50 6.35
CA ILE A 49 22.17 7.17 7.61
C ILE A 49 23.69 7.06 7.38
N LEU A 50 24.13 6.47 6.25
CA LEU A 50 25.56 6.40 5.89
C LEU A 50 26.16 7.77 5.64
N LEU A 51 25.43 8.71 5.00
CA LEU A 51 25.90 10.08 4.77
C LEU A 51 26.12 10.86 6.08
N ILE A 52 25.42 10.49 7.16
CA ILE A 52 25.63 11.05 8.51
C ILE A 52 26.81 10.36 9.24
N GLY A 53 27.45 9.38 8.62
CA GLY A 53 28.55 8.64 9.22
C GLY A 53 28.13 7.57 10.24
N LYS A 54 26.89 7.10 10.17
CA LYS A 54 26.35 6.06 11.08
C LYS A 54 26.11 4.74 10.34
N ASN A 55 26.14 3.64 11.10
CA ASN A 55 25.88 2.31 10.55
C ASN A 55 24.35 2.06 10.45
N PRO A 56 23.78 1.88 9.25
CA PRO A 56 22.34 1.69 9.06
C PRO A 56 21.83 0.38 9.68
N LEU A 57 22.62 -0.70 9.67
CA LEU A 57 22.21 -1.96 10.26
C LEU A 57 22.02 -1.83 11.77
N ASN A 58 22.97 -1.16 12.44
CA ASN A 58 22.86 -0.87 13.87
C ASN A 58 21.68 0.07 14.18
N ALA A 59 21.47 1.08 13.34
CA ALA A 59 20.34 1.99 13.48
C ALA A 59 18.99 1.26 13.38
N PHE A 60 18.78 0.43 12.37
CA PHE A 60 17.56 -0.36 12.23
C PHE A 60 17.40 -1.41 13.32
N TYR A 61 18.48 -2.04 13.77
CA TYR A 61 18.43 -2.96 14.91
C TYR A 61 17.93 -2.28 16.18
N ASN A 62 18.49 -1.10 16.51
CA ASN A 62 18.05 -0.30 17.65
C ASN A 62 16.61 0.23 17.47
N LEU A 63 16.18 0.55 16.25
CA LEU A 63 14.83 0.94 15.97
C LEU A 63 13.83 -0.18 16.28
N LEU A 64 14.13 -1.43 15.92
CA LEU A 64 13.29 -2.59 16.24
C LEU A 64 13.28 -2.89 17.75
N GLN A 65 14.39 -2.68 18.43
CA GLN A 65 14.47 -2.79 19.90
C GLN A 65 13.62 -1.71 20.58
N GLY A 66 13.67 -0.47 20.10
CA GLY A 66 12.87 0.64 20.62
C GLY A 66 11.36 0.43 20.52
N ALA A 67 10.92 -0.24 19.45
CA ALA A 67 9.53 -0.59 19.22
C ALA A 67 9.05 -1.83 19.99
N GLY A 68 9.92 -2.54 20.70
CA GLY A 68 9.57 -3.79 21.38
C GLY A 68 9.41 -4.99 20.46
N VAL A 69 9.95 -4.93 19.24
CA VAL A 69 9.99 -6.08 18.31
C VAL A 69 11.19 -6.99 18.59
N LEU A 70 12.28 -6.38 19.05
CA LEU A 70 13.48 -7.10 19.49
C LEU A 70 13.79 -6.75 20.96
N PRO A 71 14.43 -7.66 21.74
CA PRO A 71 14.77 -7.39 23.12
C PRO A 71 15.89 -6.35 23.21
N LYS A 72 15.77 -5.43 24.19
CA LYS A 72 16.84 -4.52 24.60
C LYS A 72 17.84 -5.23 25.50
N PRO A 73 19.10 -4.79 25.56
CA PRO A 73 20.10 -5.39 26.45
C PRO A 73 19.79 -5.16 27.93
N VAL A 74 19.11 -4.06 28.27
CA VAL A 74 18.76 -3.71 29.66
C VAL A 74 17.34 -3.17 29.71
N TYR A 75 16.56 -3.64 30.68
CA TYR A 75 15.23 -3.16 31.04
C TYR A 75 15.18 -2.72 32.51
N ALA A 76 14.31 -1.78 32.83
CA ALA A 76 13.92 -1.54 34.21
C ALA A 76 13.22 -2.79 34.77
N GLY A 77 13.35 -3.05 36.08
CA GLY A 77 12.88 -4.32 36.69
C GLY A 77 11.40 -4.65 36.53
N TYR A 78 10.57 -3.64 36.19
CA TYR A 78 9.12 -3.80 35.93
C TYR A 78 8.74 -3.72 34.45
N LYS A 79 9.73 -3.72 33.52
CA LYS A 79 9.53 -3.67 32.07
C LYS A 79 10.23 -4.83 31.37
N ASN A 80 9.76 -5.17 30.18
CA ASN A 80 10.38 -6.12 29.27
C ASN A 80 9.98 -5.80 27.82
N MET A 81 10.42 -6.62 26.86
CA MET A 81 10.08 -6.49 25.45
C MET A 81 8.55 -6.43 25.23
N PHE A 82 7.78 -7.24 25.96
CA PHE A 82 6.32 -7.30 25.82
C PHE A 82 5.64 -5.99 26.27
N THR A 83 6.13 -5.34 27.35
CA THR A 83 5.60 -4.04 27.80
C THR A 83 5.88 -2.94 26.77
N ASP A 84 7.05 -2.97 26.11
CA ASP A 84 7.36 -2.02 25.04
C ASP A 84 6.47 -2.25 23.81
N LEU A 85 6.21 -3.51 23.44
CA LEU A 85 5.30 -3.87 22.37
C LEU A 85 3.87 -3.39 22.64
N LEU A 86 3.35 -3.55 23.86
CA LEU A 86 2.03 -3.05 24.24
C LEU A 86 1.96 -1.51 24.17
N THR A 87 3.00 -0.82 24.61
CA THR A 87 3.09 0.64 24.47
C THR A 87 3.10 1.09 23.01
N MET A 88 3.79 0.36 22.14
CA MET A 88 3.79 0.59 20.70
C MET A 88 2.39 0.35 20.10
N LEU A 89 1.71 -0.75 20.46
CA LEU A 89 0.34 -1.03 20.02
C LEU A 89 -0.66 0.03 20.49
N ASN A 90 -0.46 0.60 21.69
CA ASN A 90 -1.26 1.72 22.16
C ASN A 90 -1.09 2.95 21.25
N SER A 91 0.14 3.27 20.82
CA SER A 91 0.39 4.37 19.88
C SER A 91 -0.05 4.08 18.44
N MET A 92 -0.10 2.80 18.04
CA MET A 92 -0.64 2.37 16.76
C MET A 92 -2.16 2.60 16.63
N THR A 93 -2.88 2.60 17.74
CA THR A 93 -4.35 2.72 17.75
C THR A 93 -4.86 3.97 17.02
N PRO A 94 -4.46 5.21 17.39
CA PRO A 94 -4.91 6.41 16.68
C PRO A 94 -4.43 6.45 15.23
N MET A 95 -3.25 5.93 14.94
CA MET A 95 -2.72 5.84 13.58
C MET A 95 -3.60 4.96 12.70
N LEU A 96 -4.04 3.81 13.20
CA LEU A 96 -4.91 2.87 12.47
C LEU A 96 -6.27 3.51 12.16
N PHE A 97 -6.92 4.16 13.14
CA PHE A 97 -8.18 4.87 12.92
C PHE A 97 -8.03 6.01 11.91
N ALA A 98 -6.99 6.84 12.05
CA ALA A 98 -6.71 7.95 11.16
C ALA A 98 -6.46 7.49 9.72
N ALA A 99 -5.71 6.40 9.54
CA ALA A 99 -5.43 5.85 8.22
C ALA A 99 -6.70 5.22 7.56
N LEU A 100 -7.57 4.59 8.35
CA LEU A 100 -8.89 4.13 7.88
C LEU A 100 -9.77 5.32 7.47
N ALA A 101 -9.73 6.44 8.21
CA ALA A 101 -10.45 7.67 7.87
C ALA A 101 -10.02 8.20 6.50
N VAL A 102 -8.71 8.31 6.25
CA VAL A 102 -8.17 8.72 4.95
C VAL A 102 -8.58 7.73 3.85
N ALA A 103 -8.49 6.42 4.11
CA ALA A 103 -8.83 5.40 3.13
C ALA A 103 -10.28 5.49 2.64
N VAL A 104 -11.23 5.72 3.55
CA VAL A 104 -12.65 5.88 3.17
C VAL A 104 -12.86 7.11 2.31
N GLY A 105 -12.23 8.25 2.64
CA GLY A 105 -12.23 9.44 1.80
C GLY A 105 -11.70 9.17 0.39
N LEU A 106 -10.54 8.51 0.28
CA LEU A 106 -9.92 8.16 -0.99
C LEU A 106 -10.79 7.22 -1.84
N LYS A 107 -11.56 6.30 -1.22
CA LYS A 107 -12.52 5.44 -1.96
C LYS A 107 -13.65 6.23 -2.62
N ALA A 108 -14.01 7.38 -2.04
CA ALA A 108 -14.98 8.32 -2.63
C ALA A 108 -14.37 9.32 -3.62
N GLY A 109 -13.06 9.21 -3.89
CA GLY A 109 -12.33 10.19 -4.71
C GLY A 109 -12.09 11.52 -4.00
N LEU A 110 -12.16 11.55 -2.65
CA LEU A 110 -11.99 12.73 -1.82
C LEU A 110 -10.70 12.63 -1.00
N PHE A 111 -9.95 13.72 -0.93
CA PHE A 111 -8.70 13.77 -0.19
C PHE A 111 -8.90 14.51 1.14
N ASN A 112 -9.16 13.76 2.24
CA ASN A 112 -9.37 14.33 3.57
C ASN A 112 -8.03 14.61 4.28
N ILE A 113 -7.50 15.85 4.16
CA ILE A 113 -6.34 16.31 4.93
C ILE A 113 -6.76 16.80 6.33
N GLY A 114 -8.05 16.93 6.58
CA GLY A 114 -8.63 17.44 7.83
C GLY A 114 -8.57 16.50 9.03
N VAL A 115 -8.01 15.31 8.88
CA VAL A 115 -7.99 14.29 9.93
C VAL A 115 -7.40 14.82 11.23
N SER A 116 -6.28 15.57 11.19
CA SER A 116 -5.65 16.15 12.39
C SER A 116 -6.55 17.12 13.14
N GLY A 117 -7.30 17.98 12.41
CA GLY A 117 -8.28 18.89 13.04
C GLY A 117 -9.51 18.17 13.57
N GLN A 118 -9.98 17.14 12.83
CA GLN A 118 -11.08 16.28 13.30
C GLN A 118 -10.69 15.55 14.58
N MET A 119 -9.46 15.02 14.65
CA MET A 119 -8.89 14.43 15.86
C MET A 119 -8.86 15.42 17.03
N LEU A 120 -8.36 16.63 16.78
CA LEU A 120 -8.22 17.66 17.83
C LEU A 120 -9.60 18.09 18.35
N LEU A 121 -10.58 18.36 17.47
CA LEU A 121 -11.92 18.78 17.88
C LEU A 121 -12.63 17.68 18.67
N ALA A 122 -12.60 16.44 18.17
CA ALA A 122 -13.24 15.32 18.85
C ALA A 122 -12.58 15.00 20.20
N GLY A 123 -11.25 15.02 20.24
CA GLY A 123 -10.49 14.84 21.49
C GLY A 123 -10.78 15.92 22.51
N TYR A 124 -10.82 17.20 22.09
CA TYR A 124 -11.12 18.32 22.96
C TYR A 124 -12.56 18.22 23.54
N MET A 125 -13.55 17.99 22.67
CA MET A 125 -14.96 17.87 23.11
C MET A 125 -15.13 16.70 24.09
N ALA A 126 -14.53 15.55 23.83
CA ALA A 126 -14.56 14.41 24.75
C ALA A 126 -13.83 14.71 26.06
N THR A 127 -12.71 15.46 26.02
CA THR A 127 -11.96 15.85 27.20
C THR A 127 -12.76 16.80 28.07
N VAL A 128 -13.37 17.83 27.50
CA VAL A 128 -14.13 18.83 28.27
C VAL A 128 -15.43 18.24 28.83
N LEU A 129 -16.17 17.48 28.04
CA LEU A 129 -17.47 16.96 28.43
C LEU A 129 -17.37 15.76 29.39
N VAL A 130 -16.36 14.90 29.22
CA VAL A 130 -16.23 13.66 29.98
C VAL A 130 -14.91 13.53 30.70
N GLY A 131 -13.81 13.97 30.07
CA GLY A 131 -12.45 13.80 30.61
C GLY A 131 -12.22 14.46 31.95
N TYR A 132 -12.93 15.56 32.24
CA TYR A 132 -12.89 16.31 33.53
C TYR A 132 -14.06 16.01 34.45
N SER A 133 -15.02 15.18 34.02
CA SER A 133 -16.20 14.81 34.83
C SER A 133 -15.88 13.75 35.88
N ASP A 134 -16.75 13.63 36.89
CA ASP A 134 -16.67 12.60 37.94
C ASP A 134 -17.40 11.30 37.56
N LEU A 135 -17.67 11.08 36.27
CA LEU A 135 -18.39 9.91 35.79
C LEU A 135 -17.58 8.63 36.03
N ASN A 136 -18.31 7.56 36.36
CA ASN A 136 -17.70 6.22 36.47
C ASN A 136 -17.17 5.74 35.12
N GLY A 137 -16.03 5.06 35.13
CA GLY A 137 -15.37 4.56 33.93
C GLY A 137 -16.19 3.65 33.04
N MET A 138 -17.19 2.93 33.60
CA MET A 138 -18.14 2.12 32.81
C MET A 138 -19.02 2.97 31.89
N ILE A 139 -19.34 4.21 32.31
CA ILE A 139 -20.15 5.16 31.53
C ILE A 139 -19.24 6.11 30.73
N ALA A 140 -18.17 6.60 31.38
CA ALA A 140 -17.27 7.57 30.77
C ALA A 140 -16.62 7.08 29.47
N LYS A 141 -16.08 5.86 29.45
CA LYS A 141 -15.37 5.31 28.28
C LYS A 141 -16.26 5.13 27.03
N PRO A 142 -17.46 4.51 27.09
CA PRO A 142 -18.38 4.47 25.96
C PRO A 142 -18.82 5.86 25.50
N LEU A 143 -19.04 6.81 26.44
CA LEU A 143 -19.45 8.16 26.13
C LEU A 143 -18.34 8.94 25.39
N VAL A 144 -17.08 8.77 25.79
CA VAL A 144 -15.92 9.32 25.09
C VAL A 144 -15.88 8.83 23.64
N LEU A 145 -16.08 7.54 23.39
CA LEU A 145 -16.11 6.98 22.04
C LEU A 145 -17.28 7.54 21.23
N LEU A 146 -18.47 7.61 21.83
CA LEU A 146 -19.66 8.17 21.16
C LEU A 146 -19.44 9.63 20.76
N ILE A 147 -18.90 10.47 21.67
CA ILE A 147 -18.59 11.87 21.39
C ILE A 147 -17.57 11.95 20.25
N GLY A 148 -16.54 11.12 20.30
CA GLY A 148 -15.54 11.05 19.22
C GLY A 148 -16.18 10.79 17.85
N ILE A 149 -17.04 9.77 17.75
CA ILE A 149 -17.76 9.42 16.54
C ILE A 149 -18.65 10.59 16.07
N VAL A 150 -19.49 11.12 16.95
CA VAL A 150 -20.49 12.16 16.59
C VAL A 150 -19.80 13.45 16.15
N VAL A 151 -18.86 13.95 16.95
CA VAL A 151 -18.15 15.21 16.65
C VAL A 151 -17.33 15.09 15.36
N GLY A 152 -16.63 13.99 15.21
CA GLY A 152 -15.89 13.73 13.98
C GLY A 152 -16.79 13.58 12.75
N ALA A 153 -17.94 12.87 12.88
CA ALA A 153 -18.93 12.72 11.83
C ALA A 153 -19.54 14.05 11.39
N ILE A 154 -19.88 14.93 12.34
CA ILE A 154 -20.43 16.27 12.08
C ILE A 154 -19.41 17.10 11.31
N TYR A 155 -18.16 17.13 11.79
CA TYR A 155 -17.10 17.88 11.13
C TYR A 155 -16.85 17.39 9.71
N GLY A 156 -16.69 16.07 9.52
CA GLY A 156 -16.52 15.48 8.17
C GLY A 156 -17.74 15.74 7.29
N GLY A 157 -18.95 15.64 7.86
CA GLY A 157 -20.21 15.92 7.18
C GLY A 157 -20.30 17.37 6.67
N ILE A 158 -19.85 18.35 7.46
CA ILE A 158 -19.78 19.76 7.04
C ILE A 158 -18.88 19.91 5.81
N VAL A 159 -17.68 19.33 5.83
CA VAL A 159 -16.77 19.40 4.68
C VAL A 159 -17.37 18.73 3.45
N GLY A 160 -17.96 17.55 3.63
CA GLY A 160 -18.64 16.83 2.54
C GLY A 160 -19.83 17.63 1.96
N TRP A 161 -20.60 18.30 2.82
CA TRP A 161 -21.71 19.16 2.43
C TRP A 161 -21.23 20.41 1.67
N LEU A 162 -20.15 21.06 2.12
CA LEU A 162 -19.52 22.18 1.40
C LEU A 162 -19.06 21.77 0.00
N LYS A 163 -18.44 20.60 -0.12
CA LYS A 163 -18.05 20.02 -1.40
C LYS A 163 -19.24 19.79 -2.32
N TYR A 164 -20.27 19.13 -1.79
CA TYR A 164 -21.46 18.79 -2.58
C TYR A 164 -22.27 20.00 -3.02
N LYS A 165 -22.59 20.91 -2.08
CA LYS A 165 -23.53 22.01 -2.35
C LYS A 165 -22.87 23.20 -3.04
N PHE A 166 -21.64 23.53 -2.67
CA PHE A 166 -20.94 24.73 -3.14
C PHE A 166 -19.76 24.39 -4.07
N ASN A 167 -19.51 23.12 -4.33
CA ASN A 167 -18.37 22.64 -5.12
C ASN A 167 -17.01 23.18 -4.64
N ILE A 168 -16.89 23.47 -3.33
CA ILE A 168 -15.65 23.92 -2.73
C ILE A 168 -14.65 22.75 -2.71
N ASN A 169 -13.39 23.04 -2.99
CA ASN A 169 -12.35 22.03 -2.95
C ASN A 169 -12.18 21.49 -1.53
N GLU A 170 -12.32 20.16 -1.35
CA GLU A 170 -12.25 19.49 -0.05
C GLU A 170 -10.87 19.62 0.61
N VAL A 171 -9.79 19.65 -0.18
CA VAL A 171 -8.42 19.83 0.33
C VAL A 171 -8.26 21.18 0.99
N VAL A 172 -8.71 22.26 0.30
CA VAL A 172 -8.65 23.61 0.82
C VAL A 172 -9.50 23.75 2.07
N SER A 173 -10.76 23.26 2.02
CA SER A 173 -11.68 23.30 3.15
C SER A 173 -11.08 22.59 4.38
N THR A 174 -10.55 21.38 4.21
CA THR A 174 -10.02 20.60 5.32
C THR A 174 -8.78 21.24 5.94
N ILE A 175 -7.89 21.83 5.13
CA ILE A 175 -6.73 22.57 5.63
C ILE A 175 -7.19 23.80 6.41
N MET A 176 -8.11 24.60 5.88
CA MET A 176 -8.62 25.80 6.59
C MET A 176 -9.30 25.42 7.91
N PHE A 177 -10.12 24.40 7.92
CA PHE A 177 -10.75 23.90 9.14
C PHE A 177 -9.72 23.39 10.17
N ASN A 178 -8.62 22.78 9.76
CA ASN A 178 -7.54 22.39 10.67
C ASN A 178 -7.01 23.60 11.44
N TYR A 179 -6.72 24.72 10.73
CA TYR A 179 -6.22 25.94 11.36
C TYR A 179 -7.29 26.61 12.26
N ILE A 180 -8.54 26.67 11.78
CA ILE A 180 -9.65 27.22 12.60
C ILE A 180 -9.75 26.46 13.92
N VAL A 181 -9.84 25.13 13.87
CA VAL A 181 -9.92 24.29 15.07
C VAL A 181 -8.68 24.46 15.95
N GLN A 182 -7.50 24.44 15.37
CA GLN A 182 -6.23 24.59 16.10
C GLN A 182 -6.20 25.91 16.91
N TYR A 183 -6.53 27.03 16.32
CA TYR A 183 -6.45 28.33 17.01
C TYR A 183 -7.63 28.54 17.95
N VAL A 184 -8.86 28.21 17.57
CA VAL A 184 -10.04 28.35 18.40
C VAL A 184 -9.94 27.49 19.65
N LEU A 185 -9.57 26.22 19.53
CA LEU A 185 -9.44 25.34 20.69
C LEU A 185 -8.24 25.72 21.56
N SER A 186 -7.15 26.20 20.96
CA SER A 186 -6.00 26.71 21.72
C SER A 186 -6.37 27.91 22.59
N PHE A 187 -7.22 28.80 22.08
CA PHE A 187 -7.77 29.91 22.89
C PHE A 187 -8.54 29.37 24.11
N PHE A 188 -9.48 28.42 23.88
CA PHE A 188 -10.25 27.89 25.01
C PHE A 188 -9.39 27.09 25.99
N ILE A 189 -8.41 26.31 25.52
CA ILE A 189 -7.50 25.55 26.40
C ILE A 189 -6.69 26.51 27.24
N ASN A 190 -6.09 27.56 26.67
CA ASN A 190 -5.28 28.53 27.39
C ASN A 190 -6.10 29.36 28.40
N SER A 191 -7.37 29.65 28.06
CA SER A 191 -8.21 30.50 28.94
C SER A 191 -8.80 29.73 30.12
N TYR A 192 -9.15 28.47 29.97
CA TYR A 192 -9.96 27.74 30.96
C TYR A 192 -9.36 26.44 31.47
N TYR A 193 -8.49 25.76 30.67
CA TYR A 193 -8.10 24.39 30.95
C TYR A 193 -6.58 24.19 31.02
N ILE A 194 -5.77 25.27 30.93
CA ILE A 194 -4.32 25.12 30.94
C ILE A 194 -3.82 24.74 32.34
N ASP A 195 -2.84 23.85 32.39
CA ASP A 195 -2.01 23.58 33.54
C ASP A 195 -0.79 24.50 33.49
N PRO A 196 -0.57 25.37 34.53
CA PRO A 196 0.55 26.31 34.54
C PRO A 196 1.93 25.67 34.48
N VAL A 197 2.06 24.42 34.98
CA VAL A 197 3.34 23.73 35.07
C VAL A 197 3.69 23.06 33.73
N SER A 198 2.80 22.21 33.21
CA SER A 198 3.05 21.46 31.99
C SER A 198 2.83 22.25 30.70
N ARG A 199 2.18 23.43 30.78
CA ARG A 199 1.76 24.23 29.62
C ARG A 199 0.89 23.48 28.61
N GLN A 200 0.25 22.41 29.07
CA GLN A 200 -0.75 21.62 28.35
C GLN A 200 -2.11 21.75 29.01
N SER A 201 -3.14 21.11 28.45
CA SER A 201 -4.43 21.03 29.17
C SER A 201 -4.27 20.24 30.46
N LYS A 202 -5.15 20.47 31.43
CA LYS A 202 -5.22 19.68 32.65
C LYS A 202 -5.28 18.19 32.31
N TYR A 203 -4.69 17.37 33.18
CA TYR A 203 -4.63 15.92 32.99
C TYR A 203 -6.03 15.28 33.05
N ILE A 204 -6.29 14.39 32.12
CA ILE A 204 -7.57 13.71 32.00
C ILE A 204 -7.69 12.65 33.10
N ARG A 205 -8.85 12.55 33.73
CA ARG A 205 -9.11 11.58 34.79
C ARG A 205 -9.02 10.13 34.28
N ASN A 206 -8.52 9.22 35.11
CA ASN A 206 -8.34 7.81 34.75
C ASN A 206 -9.65 7.11 34.38
N SER A 207 -10.80 7.56 34.90
CA SER A 207 -12.13 7.04 34.56
C SER A 207 -12.48 7.22 33.06
N ALA A 208 -12.05 8.34 32.46
CA ALA A 208 -12.30 8.66 31.06
C ALA A 208 -11.19 8.17 30.11
N ARG A 209 -10.07 7.69 30.62
CA ARG A 209 -8.96 7.19 29.79
C ARG A 209 -9.31 5.88 29.13
N LEU A 210 -9.02 5.78 27.83
CA LEU A 210 -9.23 4.57 27.02
C LEU A 210 -8.08 3.54 27.16
N THR A 211 -7.00 3.92 27.86
CA THR A 211 -5.87 3.05 28.17
C THR A 211 -5.83 2.82 29.68
N PHE A 212 -5.81 1.57 30.09
CA PHE A 212 -5.49 1.18 31.45
C PHE A 212 -3.98 1.27 31.64
N THR A 213 -3.55 2.25 32.43
CA THR A 213 -2.13 2.49 32.69
C THR A 213 -1.66 1.75 33.93
N ASN A 214 -0.40 1.31 33.91
CA ASN A 214 0.27 0.63 35.03
C ASN A 214 -0.50 -0.60 35.55
N VAL A 215 -1.12 -1.37 34.68
CA VAL A 215 -1.71 -2.65 35.08
C VAL A 215 -0.58 -3.59 35.45
N GLU A 216 -0.58 -4.05 36.71
CA GLU A 216 0.43 -5.00 37.19
C GLU A 216 0.00 -6.43 36.85
N PHE A 217 0.81 -7.11 36.10
CA PHE A 217 0.66 -8.52 35.77
C PHE A 217 2.01 -9.22 35.83
N ALA A 218 2.12 -10.25 36.63
CA ALA A 218 3.38 -11.03 36.84
C ALA A 218 4.61 -10.15 37.16
N GLY A 219 4.42 -9.08 37.98
CA GLY A 219 5.50 -8.15 38.35
C GLY A 219 5.88 -7.12 37.28
N LEU A 220 5.19 -7.12 36.14
CA LEU A 220 5.41 -6.17 35.04
C LEU A 220 4.31 -5.09 35.07
N LYS A 221 4.69 -3.84 34.80
CA LYS A 221 3.77 -2.70 34.63
C LYS A 221 3.53 -2.45 33.16
N MET A 222 2.30 -2.63 32.69
CA MET A 222 1.94 -2.52 31.29
C MET A 222 0.74 -1.60 31.06
N ASP A 223 0.72 -0.97 29.89
CA ASP A 223 -0.38 -0.13 29.44
C ASP A 223 -1.25 -0.92 28.49
N LEU A 224 -2.48 -1.22 28.90
CA LEU A 224 -3.45 -1.97 28.09
C LEU A 224 -4.42 -1.00 27.41
N SER A 225 -4.33 -0.88 26.09
CA SER A 225 -5.24 -0.07 25.29
C SER A 225 -6.49 -0.86 24.89
N ILE A 226 -7.67 -0.42 25.33
CA ILE A 226 -8.93 -0.93 24.78
C ILE A 226 -9.06 -0.53 23.30
N GLY A 227 -8.49 0.62 22.95
CA GLY A 227 -8.57 1.20 21.63
C GLY A 227 -8.03 0.31 20.51
N ILE A 228 -6.97 -0.47 20.75
CA ILE A 228 -6.40 -1.32 19.70
C ILE A 228 -7.36 -2.44 19.26
N ILE A 229 -8.06 -3.04 20.22
CA ILE A 229 -9.07 -4.07 19.92
C ILE A 229 -10.19 -3.45 19.10
N LEU A 230 -10.67 -2.27 19.54
CA LEU A 230 -11.71 -1.53 18.82
C LEU A 230 -11.26 -1.13 17.42
N ALA A 231 -10.00 -0.68 17.24
CA ALA A 231 -9.45 -0.29 15.96
C ALA A 231 -9.35 -1.49 14.98
N LEU A 232 -8.92 -2.64 15.46
CA LEU A 232 -8.90 -3.88 14.67
C LEU A 232 -10.32 -4.30 14.26
N ILE A 233 -11.26 -4.33 15.17
CA ILE A 233 -12.67 -4.63 14.87
C ILE A 233 -13.20 -3.65 13.83
N THR A 234 -12.93 -2.35 14.00
CA THR A 234 -13.36 -1.30 13.07
C THR A 234 -12.74 -1.49 11.68
N ALA A 235 -11.48 -1.92 11.58
CA ALA A 235 -10.86 -2.21 10.30
C ALA A 235 -11.60 -3.32 9.53
N PHE A 236 -12.02 -4.37 10.22
CA PHE A 236 -12.85 -5.45 9.62
C PHE A 236 -14.25 -4.95 9.25
N ILE A 237 -14.89 -4.13 10.09
CA ILE A 237 -16.19 -3.51 9.78
C ILE A 237 -16.08 -2.63 8.54
N ILE A 238 -15.09 -1.76 8.45
CA ILE A 238 -14.89 -0.89 7.28
C ILE A 238 -14.61 -1.73 6.04
N LYS A 239 -13.80 -2.78 6.15
CA LYS A 239 -13.60 -3.72 5.04
C LYS A 239 -14.91 -4.33 4.57
N PHE A 240 -15.74 -4.80 5.48
CA PHE A 240 -17.06 -5.37 5.16
C PHE A 240 -17.96 -4.33 4.49
N ILE A 241 -18.05 -3.11 5.05
CA ILE A 241 -18.86 -2.02 4.48
C ILE A 241 -18.40 -1.71 3.06
N VAL A 242 -17.10 -1.49 2.86
CA VAL A 242 -16.53 -1.08 1.56
C VAL A 242 -16.66 -2.19 0.51
N ASP A 243 -16.48 -3.46 0.88
CA ASP A 243 -16.38 -4.55 -0.09
C ASP A 243 -17.70 -5.32 -0.30
N LYS A 244 -18.61 -5.34 0.70
CA LYS A 244 -19.77 -6.22 0.71
C LYS A 244 -21.12 -5.50 0.81
N THR A 245 -21.15 -4.16 0.96
CA THR A 245 -22.42 -3.42 1.08
C THR A 245 -22.70 -2.53 -0.12
N LYS A 246 -23.99 -2.19 -0.30
CA LYS A 246 -24.46 -1.21 -1.29
C LYS A 246 -23.78 0.15 -1.08
N ILE A 247 -23.66 0.58 0.17
CA ILE A 247 -23.00 1.86 0.52
C ILE A 247 -21.55 1.89 0.01
N GLY A 248 -20.79 0.84 0.28
CA GLY A 248 -19.40 0.75 -0.20
C GLY A 248 -19.29 0.69 -1.73
N TYR A 249 -20.22 0.02 -2.40
CA TYR A 249 -20.29 0.00 -3.84
C TYR A 249 -20.57 1.41 -4.41
N GLU A 250 -21.58 2.12 -3.90
CA GLU A 250 -21.95 3.47 -4.34
C GLU A 250 -20.81 4.47 -4.10
N ILE A 251 -20.14 4.41 -2.93
CA ILE A 251 -18.97 5.26 -2.61
C ILE A 251 -17.84 5.02 -3.63
N LYS A 252 -17.51 3.76 -3.93
CA LYS A 252 -16.47 3.43 -4.92
C LYS A 252 -16.85 3.86 -6.33
N ALA A 253 -18.10 3.68 -6.74
CA ALA A 253 -18.61 4.11 -8.04
C ALA A 253 -18.49 5.62 -8.22
N VAL A 254 -18.88 6.40 -7.19
CA VAL A 254 -18.74 7.87 -7.19
C VAL A 254 -17.25 8.27 -7.23
N GLY A 255 -16.39 7.59 -6.48
CA GLY A 255 -14.96 7.87 -6.48
C GLY A 255 -14.25 7.56 -7.80
N THR A 256 -14.74 6.56 -8.55
CA THR A 256 -14.16 6.17 -9.84
C THR A 256 -14.59 7.14 -10.95
N ASN A 257 -15.88 7.39 -11.07
CA ASN A 257 -16.42 8.35 -12.05
C ASN A 257 -17.77 8.89 -11.59
N PRO A 258 -17.83 10.12 -11.03
CA PRO A 258 -19.08 10.72 -10.56
C PRO A 258 -20.16 10.88 -11.64
N LYS A 259 -19.76 11.15 -12.90
CA LYS A 259 -20.71 11.29 -14.00
C LYS A 259 -21.34 9.95 -14.34
N ALA A 260 -20.54 8.89 -14.51
CA ALA A 260 -21.06 7.54 -14.77
C ALA A 260 -21.94 7.04 -13.63
N ALA A 261 -21.55 7.28 -12.36
CA ALA A 261 -22.36 6.94 -11.19
C ALA A 261 -23.73 7.62 -11.22
N LYS A 262 -23.80 8.91 -11.62
CA LYS A 262 -25.05 9.64 -11.76
C LYS A 262 -25.96 9.03 -12.85
N TYR A 263 -25.41 8.66 -14.01
CA TYR A 263 -26.18 7.98 -15.06
C TYR A 263 -26.68 6.59 -14.63
N ALA A 264 -25.97 5.91 -13.76
CA ALA A 264 -26.41 4.65 -13.14
C ALA A 264 -27.45 4.85 -12.00
N GLY A 265 -27.96 6.07 -11.78
CA GLY A 265 -28.96 6.36 -10.75
C GLY A 265 -28.42 6.51 -9.33
N ILE A 266 -27.09 6.56 -9.15
CA ILE A 266 -26.47 6.73 -7.83
C ILE A 266 -26.48 8.21 -7.44
N ASN A 267 -26.94 8.51 -6.22
CA ASN A 267 -26.93 9.87 -5.69
C ASN A 267 -25.52 10.30 -5.29
N VAL A 268 -24.81 10.98 -6.19
CA VAL A 268 -23.41 11.41 -6.01
C VAL A 268 -23.25 12.28 -4.76
N GLY A 269 -24.14 13.26 -4.55
CA GLY A 269 -24.03 14.18 -3.43
C GLY A 269 -24.17 13.50 -2.08
N LYS A 270 -25.18 12.61 -1.93
CA LYS A 270 -25.38 11.84 -0.71
C LYS A 270 -24.14 10.99 -0.38
N ASN A 271 -23.56 10.37 -1.39
CA ASN A 271 -22.41 9.47 -1.20
C ASN A 271 -21.11 10.24 -0.88
N ILE A 272 -20.92 11.44 -1.45
CA ILE A 272 -19.82 12.35 -1.06
C ILE A 272 -19.93 12.72 0.43
N VAL A 273 -21.11 13.19 0.85
CA VAL A 273 -21.34 13.57 2.26
C VAL A 273 -21.17 12.37 3.17
N LEU A 274 -21.76 11.22 2.83
CA LEU A 274 -21.70 10.01 3.64
C LEU A 274 -20.26 9.49 3.81
N ALA A 275 -19.46 9.49 2.75
CA ALA A 275 -18.06 9.11 2.81
C ALA A 275 -17.27 10.03 3.76
N MET A 276 -17.51 11.33 3.71
CA MET A 276 -16.86 12.30 4.61
C MET A 276 -17.36 12.17 6.04
N VAL A 277 -18.63 11.83 6.28
CA VAL A 277 -19.19 11.52 7.61
C VAL A 277 -18.51 10.30 8.21
N ILE A 278 -18.37 9.21 7.45
CA ILE A 278 -17.66 8.00 7.90
C ILE A 278 -16.18 8.29 8.14
N SER A 279 -15.52 8.99 7.22
CA SER A 279 -14.12 9.42 7.37
C SER A 279 -13.93 10.28 8.63
N GLY A 280 -14.82 11.26 8.86
CA GLY A 280 -14.80 12.10 10.05
C GLY A 280 -15.05 11.32 11.33
N ALA A 281 -15.99 10.37 11.35
CA ALA A 281 -16.27 9.52 12.51
C ALA A 281 -15.02 8.70 12.92
N LEU A 282 -14.32 8.13 11.94
CA LEU A 282 -13.07 7.41 12.16
C LEU A 282 -11.94 8.33 12.65
N ALA A 283 -11.83 9.55 12.09
CA ALA A 283 -10.89 10.55 12.56
C ALA A 283 -11.22 11.01 13.99
N GLY A 284 -12.50 11.11 14.36
CA GLY A 284 -12.93 11.38 15.73
C GLY A 284 -12.52 10.28 16.70
N LEU A 285 -12.66 9.01 16.31
CA LEU A 285 -12.15 7.85 17.09
C LEU A 285 -10.61 7.92 17.22
N ALA A 286 -9.90 8.30 16.15
CA ALA A 286 -8.46 8.54 16.23
C ALA A 286 -8.13 9.63 17.26
N GLY A 287 -8.90 10.71 17.29
CA GLY A 287 -8.70 11.81 18.22
C GLY A 287 -8.90 11.42 19.69
N VAL A 288 -10.00 10.73 20.01
CA VAL A 288 -10.23 10.31 21.40
C VAL A 288 -9.24 9.24 21.85
N THR A 289 -8.81 8.34 20.97
CA THR A 289 -7.78 7.35 21.31
C THR A 289 -6.39 7.99 21.43
N TYR A 290 -6.11 9.08 20.73
CA TYR A 290 -4.89 9.84 20.84
C TYR A 290 -4.83 10.68 22.13
N TYR A 291 -5.82 11.53 22.37
CA TYR A 291 -5.80 12.48 23.49
C TYR A 291 -6.28 11.88 24.80
N LEU A 292 -7.27 10.97 24.81
CA LEU A 292 -7.77 10.32 26.03
C LEU A 292 -7.21 8.88 26.20
N GLY A 293 -6.59 8.32 25.18
CA GLY A 293 -5.91 7.02 25.27
C GLY A 293 -4.41 7.21 25.54
N TYR A 294 -3.70 7.70 24.55
CA TYR A 294 -2.23 7.70 24.54
C TYR A 294 -1.61 8.84 25.39
N PHE A 295 -2.02 10.11 25.19
CA PHE A 295 -1.36 11.28 25.85
C PHE A 295 -1.96 11.70 27.18
N ALA A 296 -3.27 11.61 27.37
CA ALA A 296 -4.01 12.10 28.53
C ALA A 296 -4.01 13.63 28.75
N SER A 297 -3.58 14.41 27.75
CA SER A 297 -3.59 15.89 27.74
C SER A 297 -3.57 16.39 26.30
N ILE A 298 -3.92 17.66 26.10
CA ILE A 298 -3.92 18.34 24.80
C ILE A 298 -2.93 19.49 24.83
N GLN A 299 -1.99 19.51 23.89
CA GLN A 299 -1.04 20.60 23.74
C GLN A 299 -1.65 21.71 22.88
N PRO A 300 -1.74 22.99 23.38
CA PRO A 300 -2.25 24.10 22.59
C PRO A 300 -1.39 24.36 21.35
N LYS A 301 -2.00 24.87 20.29
CA LYS A 301 -1.34 25.26 19.03
C LYS A 301 -0.60 24.11 18.28
N VAL A 302 -0.82 22.86 18.65
CA VAL A 302 -0.20 21.71 18.02
C VAL A 302 -1.28 20.78 17.47
N LEU A 303 -1.20 20.48 16.17
CA LEU A 303 -1.99 19.41 15.54
C LEU A 303 -1.25 18.08 15.67
N ALA A 304 -1.98 17.00 15.85
CA ALA A 304 -1.39 15.67 15.87
C ALA A 304 -0.78 15.32 14.51
N SER A 305 0.53 15.04 14.47
CA SER A 305 1.22 14.58 13.25
C SER A 305 0.63 13.29 12.67
N VAL A 306 0.12 12.44 13.56
CA VAL A 306 -0.55 11.16 13.23
C VAL A 306 -1.61 11.32 12.14
N GLY A 307 -2.37 12.43 12.11
CA GLY A 307 -3.36 12.66 11.07
C GLY A 307 -2.76 12.89 9.68
N TYR A 308 -1.55 13.45 9.60
CA TYR A 308 -0.81 13.61 8.34
C TYR A 308 -0.09 12.32 7.95
N ASP A 309 0.56 11.64 8.90
CA ASP A 309 1.24 10.37 8.69
C ASP A 309 0.26 9.27 8.25
N ALA A 310 -0.99 9.37 8.67
CA ALA A 310 -2.09 8.49 8.26
C ALA A 310 -2.33 8.46 6.74
N ILE A 311 -1.99 9.54 6.03
CA ILE A 311 -2.05 9.60 4.56
C ILE A 311 -1.05 8.59 3.97
N ALA A 312 0.20 8.62 4.47
CA ALA A 312 1.24 7.68 4.06
C ALA A 312 0.84 6.23 4.35
N VAL A 313 0.32 6.00 5.56
CA VAL A 313 -0.15 4.67 6.00
C VAL A 313 -1.29 4.15 5.13
N SER A 314 -2.26 5.00 4.79
CA SER A 314 -3.38 4.63 3.92
C SER A 314 -2.94 4.29 2.50
N LEU A 315 -2.03 5.09 1.92
CA LEU A 315 -1.48 4.84 0.58
C LEU A 315 -0.62 3.57 0.57
N LEU A 316 0.22 3.38 1.57
CA LEU A 316 1.04 2.18 1.73
C LEU A 316 0.17 0.91 1.86
N GLY A 317 -0.94 1.00 2.59
CA GLY A 317 -1.96 -0.05 2.69
C GLY A 317 -2.82 -0.22 1.43
N ASN A 318 -2.53 0.54 0.35
CA ASN A 318 -3.30 0.56 -0.92
C ASN A 318 -4.81 0.84 -0.70
N GLY A 319 -5.14 1.63 0.32
CA GLY A 319 -6.53 1.91 0.71
C GLY A 319 -7.34 0.66 1.08
N ASN A 320 -6.68 -0.47 1.37
CA ASN A 320 -7.33 -1.70 1.85
C ASN A 320 -7.23 -1.74 3.39
N PRO A 321 -8.34 -1.88 4.12
CA PRO A 321 -8.32 -1.88 5.58
C PRO A 321 -7.37 -2.91 6.21
N ILE A 322 -7.24 -4.09 5.63
CA ILE A 322 -6.27 -5.10 6.09
C ILE A 322 -4.82 -4.65 5.83
N GLY A 323 -4.54 -4.09 4.63
CA GLY A 323 -3.23 -3.53 4.32
C GLY A 323 -2.86 -2.38 5.26
N ILE A 324 -3.85 -1.58 5.68
CA ILE A 324 -3.68 -0.47 6.62
C ILE A 324 -3.27 -0.96 8.01
N ILE A 325 -3.72 -2.12 8.48
CA ILE A 325 -3.26 -2.71 9.75
C ILE A 325 -1.75 -2.92 9.71
N PHE A 326 -1.24 -3.55 8.64
CA PHE A 326 0.20 -3.81 8.50
C PHE A 326 1.01 -2.53 8.27
N SER A 327 0.52 -1.58 7.47
CA SER A 327 1.21 -0.31 7.26
C SER A 327 1.20 0.57 8.51
N SER A 328 0.12 0.58 9.31
CA SER A 328 0.07 1.26 10.61
C SER A 328 1.09 0.68 11.58
N PHE A 329 1.19 -0.65 11.65
CA PHE A 329 2.20 -1.32 12.46
C PHE A 329 3.62 -0.89 12.06
N LEU A 330 3.95 -0.96 10.77
CA LEU A 330 5.27 -0.60 10.26
C LEU A 330 5.65 0.86 10.59
N ILE A 331 4.78 1.81 10.29
CA ILE A 331 5.05 3.24 10.52
C ILE A 331 5.16 3.51 12.03
N THR A 332 4.31 2.89 12.85
CA THR A 332 4.38 3.05 14.31
C THR A 332 5.67 2.45 14.89
N VAL A 333 6.17 1.33 14.36
CA VAL A 333 7.47 0.76 14.71
C VAL A 333 8.59 1.76 14.43
N ILE A 334 8.55 2.43 13.28
CA ILE A 334 9.56 3.43 12.91
C ILE A 334 9.48 4.64 13.85
N ASP A 335 8.30 5.16 14.08
CA ASP A 335 8.08 6.32 14.97
C ASP A 335 8.53 6.02 16.40
N LYS A 336 8.05 4.95 17.01
CA LYS A 336 8.41 4.57 18.39
C LYS A 336 9.85 4.13 18.54
N GLY A 337 10.36 3.38 17.57
CA GLY A 337 11.73 2.90 17.58
C GLY A 337 12.76 4.00 17.44
N SER A 338 12.40 5.11 16.77
CA SER A 338 13.29 6.24 16.51
C SER A 338 13.86 6.89 17.77
N THR A 339 13.09 6.95 18.85
CA THR A 339 13.52 7.50 20.14
C THR A 339 14.67 6.69 20.72
N TYR A 340 14.56 5.35 20.72
CA TYR A 340 15.61 4.46 21.21
C TYR A 340 16.82 4.43 20.25
N MET A 341 16.57 4.42 18.94
CA MET A 341 17.62 4.55 17.92
C MET A 341 18.43 5.85 18.13
N SER A 342 17.75 6.96 18.44
CA SER A 342 18.42 8.23 18.67
C SER A 342 19.33 8.19 19.92
N SER A 343 18.85 7.60 21.00
CA SER A 343 19.63 7.54 22.26
C SER A 343 20.81 6.56 22.20
N THR A 344 20.70 5.47 21.43
CA THR A 344 21.71 4.39 21.39
C THR A 344 22.64 4.45 20.18
N ALA A 345 22.10 4.66 18.98
CA ALA A 345 22.91 4.74 17.76
C ALA A 345 23.38 6.17 17.44
N GLY A 346 22.92 7.18 18.17
CA GLY A 346 23.24 8.58 17.93
C GLY A 346 22.74 9.07 16.56
N VAL A 347 21.69 8.45 16.05
CA VAL A 347 20.97 8.87 14.82
C VAL A 347 19.81 9.75 15.27
N ARG A 348 19.74 10.98 14.80
CA ARG A 348 18.70 11.92 15.20
C ARG A 348 17.30 11.35 14.95
N GLN A 349 16.34 11.64 15.85
CA GLN A 349 14.96 11.16 15.76
C GLN A 349 14.26 11.64 14.48
N GLU A 350 14.64 12.81 13.96
CA GLU A 350 14.09 13.37 12.71
C GLU A 350 14.33 12.47 11.48
N ILE A 351 15.31 11.57 11.55
CA ILE A 351 15.54 10.55 10.50
C ILE A 351 14.33 9.62 10.36
N ALA A 352 13.58 9.36 11.42
CA ALA A 352 12.33 8.59 11.31
C ALA A 352 11.31 9.31 10.39
N SER A 353 11.18 10.64 10.52
CA SER A 353 10.32 11.43 9.63
C SER A 353 10.81 11.40 8.19
N VAL A 354 12.13 11.38 7.96
CA VAL A 354 12.71 11.21 6.62
C VAL A 354 12.38 9.82 6.05
N ILE A 355 12.51 8.77 6.86
CA ILE A 355 12.15 7.39 6.47
C ILE A 355 10.67 7.32 6.10
N THR A 356 9.78 7.86 6.94
CA THR A 356 8.34 7.90 6.68
C THR A 356 8.01 8.70 5.41
N GLY A 357 8.67 9.84 5.20
CA GLY A 357 8.54 10.64 3.98
C GLY A 357 8.99 9.90 2.71
N LEU A 358 10.07 9.13 2.79
CA LEU A 358 10.53 8.28 1.69
C LEU A 358 9.55 7.14 1.40
N ILE A 359 8.98 6.52 2.45
CA ILE A 359 7.93 5.50 2.30
C ILE A 359 6.71 6.11 1.61
N LEU A 360 6.28 7.31 2.00
CA LEU A 360 5.19 8.03 1.35
C LEU A 360 5.49 8.27 -0.13
N LEU A 361 6.68 8.81 -0.45
CA LEU A 361 7.10 9.10 -1.82
C LEU A 361 7.06 7.85 -2.71
N PHE A 362 7.69 6.77 -2.28
CA PHE A 362 7.71 5.53 -3.07
C PHE A 362 6.37 4.81 -3.10
N SER A 363 5.56 4.93 -2.05
CA SER A 363 4.20 4.39 -2.02
C SER A 363 3.28 5.15 -3.00
N ALA A 364 3.40 6.47 -3.08
CA ALA A 364 2.66 7.28 -4.05
C ALA A 364 3.03 6.91 -5.50
N CYS A 365 4.29 6.49 -5.74
CA CYS A 365 4.73 5.96 -7.04
C CYS A 365 4.15 4.58 -7.39
N GLY A 366 3.40 3.93 -6.49
CA GLY A 366 2.89 2.57 -6.69
C GLY A 366 2.08 2.39 -7.98
N THR A 367 1.24 3.37 -8.34
CA THR A 367 0.48 3.36 -9.60
C THR A 367 1.40 3.43 -10.82
N PHE A 368 2.46 4.23 -10.78
CA PHE A 368 3.46 4.30 -11.83
C PHE A 368 4.24 2.98 -11.96
N ILE A 369 4.60 2.37 -10.84
CA ILE A 369 5.27 1.06 -10.79
C ILE A 369 4.35 0.01 -11.45
N LYS A 370 3.06 -0.02 -11.09
CA LYS A 370 2.06 -0.90 -11.69
C LYS A 370 1.98 -0.72 -13.21
N TYR A 371 1.89 0.51 -13.69
CA TYR A 371 1.86 0.82 -15.12
C TYR A 371 3.13 0.33 -15.84
N LYS A 372 4.31 0.55 -15.28
CA LYS A 372 5.58 0.08 -15.85
C LYS A 372 5.68 -1.46 -15.93
N ILE A 373 5.20 -2.14 -14.88
CA ILE A 373 5.15 -3.62 -14.84
C ILE A 373 4.21 -4.14 -15.93
N GLN A 374 3.00 -3.55 -16.06
CA GLN A 374 2.03 -3.95 -17.07
C GLN A 374 2.59 -3.78 -18.48
N ARG A 375 3.13 -2.60 -18.79
CA ARG A 375 3.77 -2.32 -20.08
C ARG A 375 4.98 -3.24 -20.36
N GLY A 376 5.71 -3.63 -19.31
CA GLY A 376 6.79 -4.61 -19.41
C GLY A 376 6.29 -5.99 -19.79
N LYS A 377 5.16 -6.43 -19.23
CA LYS A 377 4.48 -7.68 -19.57
C LYS A 377 3.99 -7.69 -21.01
N ASP A 378 3.32 -6.62 -21.44
CA ASP A 378 2.76 -6.51 -22.79
C ASP A 378 3.88 -6.63 -23.84
N LYS A 379 4.98 -5.90 -23.64
CA LYS A 379 6.17 -6.01 -24.51
C LYS A 379 6.80 -7.40 -24.50
N TYR A 380 6.82 -8.07 -23.34
CA TYR A 380 7.33 -9.44 -23.24
C TYR A 380 6.44 -10.42 -23.99
N PHE A 381 5.13 -10.27 -23.85
CA PHE A 381 4.14 -11.12 -24.54
C PHE A 381 4.20 -10.92 -26.07
N GLU A 382 4.26 -9.68 -26.53
CA GLU A 382 4.45 -9.35 -27.96
C GLU A 382 5.78 -9.95 -28.51
N ALA A 383 6.86 -9.87 -27.73
CA ALA A 383 8.14 -10.44 -28.12
C ALA A 383 8.14 -11.98 -28.14
N SER A 384 7.34 -12.63 -27.28
CA SER A 384 7.17 -14.09 -27.29
C SER A 384 6.38 -14.55 -28.52
N ILE A 385 5.27 -13.90 -28.85
CA ILE A 385 4.48 -14.19 -30.06
C ILE A 385 5.34 -14.02 -31.32
N LYS A 386 6.12 -12.95 -31.40
CA LYS A 386 7.04 -12.76 -32.55
C LYS A 386 8.07 -13.88 -32.67
N ARG A 387 8.59 -14.42 -31.56
CA ARG A 387 9.51 -15.58 -31.59
C ARG A 387 8.83 -16.83 -32.05
N ASP A 388 7.65 -17.14 -31.47
CA ASP A 388 6.92 -18.35 -31.81
C ASP A 388 6.52 -18.36 -33.30
N ASN A 389 6.16 -17.18 -33.84
CA ASN A 389 5.90 -17.02 -35.27
C ASN A 389 7.16 -17.19 -36.13
N VAL A 390 8.31 -16.66 -35.70
CA VAL A 390 9.58 -16.85 -36.42
C VAL A 390 10.05 -18.30 -36.37
N ASP A 391 9.95 -18.95 -35.22
CA ASP A 391 10.35 -20.36 -35.06
C ASP A 391 9.38 -21.29 -35.86
N ALA A 392 8.08 -20.95 -35.93
CA ALA A 392 7.12 -21.64 -36.79
C ALA A 392 7.43 -21.49 -38.30
N THR A 393 7.80 -20.25 -38.72
CA THR A 393 8.16 -19.99 -40.14
C THR A 393 9.46 -20.69 -40.51
N VAL A 394 10.46 -20.74 -39.65
CA VAL A 394 11.73 -21.43 -39.86
C VAL A 394 11.50 -22.94 -39.94
N ASN A 395 10.65 -23.50 -39.09
CA ASN A 395 10.31 -24.94 -39.14
C ASN A 395 9.54 -25.32 -40.42
N THR A 396 8.60 -24.49 -40.89
CA THR A 396 7.88 -24.74 -42.13
C THR A 396 8.80 -24.65 -43.35
N THR A 397 9.69 -23.66 -43.39
CA THR A 397 10.67 -23.51 -44.48
C THR A 397 11.65 -24.68 -44.52
N SER A 398 12.12 -25.17 -43.35
CA SER A 398 13.03 -26.33 -43.30
C SER A 398 12.35 -27.66 -43.67
N VAL A 399 11.07 -27.78 -43.41
CA VAL A 399 10.27 -28.98 -43.85
C VAL A 399 10.03 -28.94 -45.34
N GLU A 400 9.67 -27.77 -45.92
CA GLU A 400 9.52 -27.62 -47.37
C GLU A 400 10.84 -27.81 -48.14
N GLU A 401 11.96 -27.31 -47.64
CA GLU A 401 13.28 -27.55 -48.23
C GLU A 401 13.66 -29.04 -48.18
N THR A 402 13.38 -29.74 -47.08
CA THR A 402 13.67 -31.16 -46.93
C THR A 402 12.76 -32.03 -47.84
N GLU A 403 11.52 -31.63 -48.04
CA GLU A 403 10.58 -32.31 -48.92
C GLU A 403 10.93 -32.08 -50.39
N ASN A 404 11.35 -30.89 -50.76
CA ASN A 404 11.85 -30.55 -52.09
C ASN A 404 13.16 -31.28 -52.42
N LEU A 405 14.09 -31.40 -51.44
CA LEU A 405 15.30 -32.22 -51.61
C LEU A 405 14.98 -33.70 -51.80
N LYS A 406 14.05 -34.28 -51.06
CA LYS A 406 13.60 -35.65 -51.23
C LYS A 406 13.01 -35.88 -52.62
N LYS A 407 12.13 -34.98 -53.08
CA LYS A 407 11.56 -35.05 -54.44
C LYS A 407 12.60 -34.91 -55.55
N ALA A 408 13.64 -34.08 -55.33
CA ALA A 408 14.76 -33.93 -56.26
C ALA A 408 15.63 -35.21 -56.34
N VAL A 409 15.92 -35.82 -55.19
CA VAL A 409 16.69 -37.08 -55.09
C VAL A 409 15.88 -38.25 -55.70
N GLU A 410 14.57 -38.31 -55.47
CA GLU A 410 13.69 -39.33 -56.06
C GLU A 410 13.57 -39.18 -57.58
N LYS A 411 13.56 -37.94 -58.08
CA LYS A 411 13.57 -37.69 -59.53
C LYS A 411 14.91 -38.05 -60.19
N ASP A 412 16.02 -37.83 -59.48
CA ASP A 412 17.37 -38.16 -59.93
C ASP A 412 17.59 -39.66 -59.96
N SER A 413 17.04 -40.45 -58.99
CA SER A 413 17.07 -41.89 -58.98
C SER A 413 16.20 -42.50 -60.09
N LEU A 414 15.02 -41.95 -60.43
CA LEU A 414 14.17 -42.34 -61.52
C LEU A 414 14.83 -42.07 -62.89
N LEU A 415 15.59 -41.00 -63.05
CA LEU A 415 16.36 -40.71 -64.26
C LEU A 415 17.51 -41.69 -64.41
N HIS A 416 18.18 -42.12 -63.34
CA HIS A 416 19.23 -43.16 -63.40
C HIS A 416 18.65 -44.55 -63.77
N GLU A 417 17.46 -44.90 -63.25
CA GLU A 417 16.78 -46.16 -63.66
C GLU A 417 16.35 -46.16 -65.13
N LEU A 418 15.95 -44.99 -65.65
CA LEU A 418 15.58 -44.86 -67.08
C LEU A 418 16.78 -44.92 -68.01
N ASP A 419 17.96 -44.37 -67.58
CA ASP A 419 19.20 -44.48 -68.35
C ASP A 419 19.79 -45.88 -68.37
N ASP A 420 19.67 -46.65 -67.27
CA ASP A 420 20.08 -48.10 -67.21
C ASP A 420 19.21 -48.97 -68.10
N HIS A 421 17.89 -48.71 -68.22
CA HIS A 421 17.01 -49.44 -69.09
C HIS A 421 17.19 -49.09 -70.59
N SER A 422 17.59 -47.84 -70.92
CA SER A 422 17.82 -47.44 -72.29
C SER A 422 19.16 -47.97 -72.85
N GLY A 423 20.14 -48.26 -72.01
CA GLY A 423 21.44 -48.83 -72.40
C GLY A 423 21.36 -50.30 -72.75
N ASN A 424 20.51 -51.09 -72.11
CA ASN A 424 20.37 -52.54 -72.38
C ASN A 424 19.58 -52.82 -73.62
N ASP A 425 18.59 -52.01 -74.00
CA ASP A 425 17.80 -52.25 -75.21
C ASP A 425 18.55 -51.96 -76.51
N THR A 426 19.45 -50.92 -76.46
CA THR A 426 20.30 -50.59 -77.62
C THR A 426 21.41 -51.61 -77.91
N GLU A 427 21.94 -52.25 -76.87
CA GLU A 427 22.96 -53.28 -77.03
C GLU A 427 22.41 -54.62 -77.59
N ASN A 428 21.18 -54.99 -77.23
CA ASN A 428 20.48 -56.16 -77.76
C ASN A 428 20.04 -56.00 -79.22
N ILE A 429 19.62 -54.76 -79.61
CA ILE A 429 19.21 -54.50 -81.02
C ILE A 429 20.44 -54.54 -81.97
N LEU A 430 21.59 -54.03 -81.48
CA LEU A 430 22.85 -54.06 -82.24
C LEU A 430 23.43 -55.52 -82.40
N LYS A 431 23.21 -56.41 -81.44
CA LYS A 431 23.59 -57.82 -81.52
C LYS A 431 22.69 -58.62 -82.50
N GLU A 432 21.39 -58.38 -82.50
CA GLU A 432 20.49 -59.03 -83.47
C GLU A 432 20.71 -58.52 -84.88
N GLU A 433 21.10 -57.31 -85.15
CA GLU A 433 21.39 -56.76 -86.43
C GLU A 433 22.75 -57.28 -86.98
N ASN A 434 23.72 -57.57 -86.14
CA ASN A 434 24.99 -58.21 -86.55
C ASN A 434 24.85 -59.70 -86.85
N GLU A 435 24.05 -60.46 -86.06
CA GLU A 435 23.79 -61.87 -86.35
C GLU A 435 22.95 -62.13 -87.64
N ARG A 436 22.14 -61.10 -88.02
CA ARG A 436 21.42 -61.18 -89.32
C ARG A 436 22.34 -60.91 -90.53
N LYS A 437 23.41 -60.14 -90.36
CA LYS A 437 24.37 -59.86 -91.47
C LYS A 437 25.34 -61.00 -91.70
N GLU A 438 25.65 -61.83 -90.68
CA GLU A 438 26.50 -63.02 -90.83
C GLU A 438 25.77 -64.24 -91.39
N SER A 439 24.43 -64.22 -91.51
CA SER A 439 23.67 -65.34 -92.11
C SER A 439 23.27 -65.17 -93.59
N GLU A 440 23.71 -64.02 -94.20
CA GLU A 440 23.47 -63.69 -95.62
C GLU A 440 24.76 -63.64 -96.48
N GLU A 441 25.94 -64.10 -95.98
CA GLU A 441 27.12 -64.45 -96.75
C GLU A 441 27.34 -65.97 -96.66
#